data_aedec049885c6d5ce49bb5b2d309cb5f
#
_entry.id   aedec049885c6d5ce49bb5b2d309cb5f
#
_cell.length_a   1.000
_cell.length_b   1.000
_cell.length_c   1.000
_cell.angle_alpha   90.00
_cell.angle_beta   90.00
_cell.angle_gamma   90.00
#
_symmetry.space_group_name_H-M   'P 1'
#
loop_
_entity.id
_entity.type
_entity.pdbx_description
1 polymer ?
#
loop_
_entity_poly.entity_id
_entity_poly.type
_entity_poly.pdbx_seq_one_letter_code
_entity_poly.pdbx_strand_id
1 'polypeptide(L)'
;MNNINQRLASLREVMKREHLAAFIFPSTDAHQSEYVADHWLGRAWVSGFNGSAGTAVVTMTSAALWTDSRYFLAAEEQLHGTEFQLMKLRIPGTPSIAEWLGKELADVASPEVGLDGWVNSYAATSSLISDLRKAGGITVRTNLDPLAEIWKDRPSIPENPVEIQPLEYAGEDATSKIQRIRKALRTYHADGILVSALDDIAWTLNLRGTDVHCNPVFVSYLLIASDKVSLFVDEAKVSAEVRAYLEAHGVSLYNYNKVEDGLKEYSEYNILLDANETNYYLWKTVRCQEIVSHTSPIPAMKAVKSEAEIAGYPRAMLRDGVAMVKFLKWLVPAVEAGGQTEMSIDRKLTSLRAEQEQFRDISFDTIAGYQAHGAIVHYEASAETDAPLKPEGFLLLDSGAQYQDGTTDITRTIALGPVTEEMKHIYTLVLKGHIQLELAKFPDGASGTQLDALARECMWREGLNFLHGTGHGVGSYLNVHEGPHQVRMEYMPAPLRAGMTVTDEPGLYLAGKFGVRIENTLLIKDYMETEFGKFLQMESLTLCPIDTAPIDVDMLLPEELNWLNSYHAEVYAKLAPYLDEEEQIWLKNATKLIK
;
A
#
# COMPACT_ATOMS: atom_id res chain seq x y z
N MET A 1 -4.82 31.17 -14.57
CA MET A 1 -5.26 30.86 -13.17
C MET A 1 -5.08 29.39 -12.97
N ASN A 2 -4.50 29.00 -11.84
CA ASN A 2 -4.38 27.58 -11.52
C ASN A 2 -5.76 26.94 -11.48
N ASN A 3 -5.96 25.83 -12.18
CA ASN A 3 -7.24 25.12 -12.26
C ASN A 3 -7.80 24.77 -10.84
N ILE A 4 -6.90 24.53 -9.87
CA ILE A 4 -7.26 24.24 -8.48
C ILE A 4 -8.04 25.37 -7.82
N ASN A 5 -7.57 26.63 -7.96
CA ASN A 5 -8.28 27.76 -7.35
C ASN A 5 -9.69 28.00 -7.96
N GLN A 6 -9.89 27.62 -9.23
CA GLN A 6 -11.23 27.64 -9.83
C GLN A 6 -12.13 26.52 -9.27
N ARG A 7 -11.57 25.32 -9.05
CA ARG A 7 -12.30 24.21 -8.40
C ARG A 7 -12.70 24.57 -6.96
N LEU A 8 -11.81 25.22 -6.20
CA LEU A 8 -12.13 25.72 -4.87
C LEU A 8 -13.25 26.76 -4.89
N ALA A 9 -13.24 27.69 -5.84
CA ALA A 9 -14.31 28.67 -5.98
C ALA A 9 -15.67 27.98 -6.25
N SER A 10 -15.71 27.00 -7.17
CA SER A 10 -16.93 26.22 -7.45
C SER A 10 -17.41 25.44 -6.22
N LEU A 11 -16.50 24.82 -5.48
CA LEU A 11 -16.82 24.11 -4.24
C LEU A 11 -17.43 25.05 -3.19
N ARG A 12 -16.85 26.24 -3.02
CA ARG A 12 -17.35 27.25 -2.08
C ARG A 12 -18.77 27.74 -2.41
N GLU A 13 -19.12 27.81 -3.70
CA GLU A 13 -20.51 28.13 -4.09
C GLU A 13 -21.49 27.02 -3.67
N VAL A 14 -21.11 25.74 -3.81
CA VAL A 14 -21.90 24.62 -3.27
C VAL A 14 -22.00 24.71 -1.76
N MET A 15 -20.86 24.89 -1.06
CA MET A 15 -20.82 25.01 0.41
C MET A 15 -21.71 26.15 0.92
N LYS A 16 -21.68 27.29 0.24
CA LYS A 16 -22.52 28.46 0.59
C LYS A 16 -24.00 28.16 0.44
N ARG A 17 -24.40 27.53 -0.65
CA ARG A 17 -25.79 27.12 -0.90
C ARG A 17 -26.29 26.11 0.13
N GLU A 18 -25.39 25.18 0.52
CA GLU A 18 -25.66 24.13 1.50
C GLU A 18 -25.48 24.60 2.96
N HIS A 19 -25.13 25.87 3.18
CA HIS A 19 -24.85 26.45 4.52
C HIS A 19 -23.70 25.75 5.28
N LEU A 20 -22.69 25.22 4.56
CA LEU A 20 -21.51 24.60 5.15
C LEU A 20 -20.38 25.60 5.34
N ALA A 21 -19.74 25.56 6.50
CA ALA A 21 -18.57 26.38 6.80
C ALA A 21 -17.26 25.79 6.27
N ALA A 22 -17.19 24.45 6.14
CA ALA A 22 -16.06 23.72 5.57
C ALA A 22 -16.51 22.40 4.95
N PHE A 23 -15.63 21.80 4.14
CA PHE A 23 -15.77 20.43 3.62
C PHE A 23 -14.47 19.66 3.71
N ILE A 24 -14.54 18.35 4.04
CA ILE A 24 -13.40 17.46 4.27
C ILE A 24 -13.40 16.35 3.21
N PHE A 25 -12.26 16.17 2.52
CA PHE A 25 -12.04 15.17 1.49
C PHE A 25 -10.93 14.20 1.91
N PRO A 26 -11.23 12.92 2.21
CA PRO A 26 -10.23 11.90 2.46
C PRO A 26 -9.57 11.42 1.15
N SER A 27 -8.55 10.59 1.27
CA SER A 27 -7.97 9.84 0.15
C SER A 27 -8.63 8.48 -0.11
N THR A 28 -9.57 8.08 0.72
CA THR A 28 -10.24 6.77 0.67
C THR A 28 -11.46 6.77 -0.25
N ASP A 29 -11.90 5.57 -0.61
CA ASP A 29 -13.12 5.28 -1.34
C ASP A 29 -14.24 4.71 -0.43
N ALA A 30 -15.30 4.19 -1.03
CA ALA A 30 -16.41 3.56 -0.31
C ALA A 30 -16.02 2.25 0.41
N HIS A 31 -14.83 1.73 0.13
CA HIS A 31 -14.28 0.46 0.62
C HIS A 31 -13.08 0.65 1.54
N GLN A 32 -12.69 1.90 1.83
CA GLN A 32 -11.53 2.30 2.63
C GLN A 32 -10.20 1.84 2.02
N SER A 33 -10.14 1.73 0.69
CA SER A 33 -8.93 1.35 -0.04
C SER A 33 -7.82 2.40 0.13
N GLU A 34 -6.55 1.95 0.14
CA GLU A 34 -5.39 2.84 0.10
C GLU A 34 -5.21 3.44 -1.30
N TYR A 35 -5.23 2.60 -2.33
CA TYR A 35 -5.29 3.00 -3.74
C TYR A 35 -6.74 2.90 -4.19
N VAL A 36 -7.24 3.96 -4.80
CA VAL A 36 -8.64 4.08 -5.16
C VAL A 36 -8.82 4.16 -6.67
N ALA A 37 -9.96 3.69 -7.17
CA ALA A 37 -10.31 3.89 -8.56
C ALA A 37 -10.55 5.39 -8.85
N ASP A 38 -10.34 5.81 -10.09
CA ASP A 38 -10.37 7.21 -10.54
C ASP A 38 -11.64 7.96 -10.14
N HIS A 39 -12.77 7.24 -10.04
CA HIS A 39 -14.03 7.79 -9.55
C HIS A 39 -13.92 8.46 -8.17
N TRP A 40 -13.07 7.93 -7.30
CA TRP A 40 -12.90 8.39 -5.91
C TRP A 40 -11.68 9.28 -5.67
N LEU A 41 -10.98 9.73 -6.70
CA LEU A 41 -9.86 10.66 -6.59
C LEU A 41 -10.27 12.10 -6.23
N GLY A 42 -11.32 12.27 -5.43
CA GLY A 42 -11.90 13.56 -5.09
C GLY A 42 -10.93 14.50 -4.37
N ARG A 43 -10.14 14.00 -3.41
CA ARG A 43 -9.12 14.77 -2.72
C ARG A 43 -8.05 15.28 -3.71
N ALA A 44 -7.57 14.42 -4.61
CA ALA A 44 -6.60 14.80 -5.63
C ALA A 44 -7.21 15.82 -6.62
N TRP A 45 -8.45 15.64 -7.02
CA TRP A 45 -9.14 16.60 -7.90
C TRP A 45 -9.27 17.98 -7.25
N VAL A 46 -9.62 18.06 -5.97
CA VAL A 46 -9.79 19.34 -5.25
C VAL A 46 -8.47 20.03 -4.98
N SER A 47 -7.42 19.28 -4.58
CA SER A 47 -6.17 19.85 -4.10
C SER A 47 -5.04 19.91 -5.14
N GLY A 48 -5.08 19.06 -6.17
CA GLY A 48 -3.97 18.83 -7.09
C GLY A 48 -2.87 17.95 -6.53
N PHE A 49 -2.98 17.48 -5.30
CA PHE A 49 -2.03 16.55 -4.69
C PHE A 49 -2.43 15.10 -5.00
N ASN A 50 -1.54 14.32 -5.63
CA ASN A 50 -1.82 12.97 -6.12
C ASN A 50 -1.34 11.83 -5.20
N GLY A 51 -0.55 12.10 -4.16
CA GLY A 51 -0.07 11.06 -3.24
C GLY A 51 -1.20 10.20 -2.65
N SER A 52 -0.97 8.93 -2.33
CA SER A 52 -2.02 7.99 -1.90
C SER A 52 -2.64 8.32 -0.53
N ALA A 53 -1.94 9.05 0.32
CA ALA A 53 -2.40 9.37 1.68
C ALA A 53 -2.50 10.87 1.94
N GLY A 54 -3.66 11.33 2.42
CA GLY A 54 -3.86 12.71 2.83
C GLY A 54 -5.34 13.08 2.96
N THR A 55 -5.59 14.19 3.66
CA THR A 55 -6.92 14.76 3.84
C THR A 55 -6.90 16.22 3.48
N ALA A 56 -7.72 16.62 2.52
CA ALA A 56 -7.92 18.03 2.17
C ALA A 56 -9.11 18.61 2.94
N VAL A 57 -8.94 19.81 3.47
CA VAL A 57 -9.99 20.55 4.16
C VAL A 57 -10.10 21.92 3.53
N VAL A 58 -11.31 22.30 3.14
CA VAL A 58 -11.60 23.59 2.50
C VAL A 58 -12.63 24.35 3.34
N THR A 59 -12.31 25.58 3.75
CA THR A 59 -13.25 26.53 4.36
C THR A 59 -13.68 27.57 3.33
N MET A 60 -14.52 28.50 3.73
CA MET A 60 -14.94 29.61 2.84
C MET A 60 -13.77 30.54 2.47
N THR A 61 -12.68 30.55 3.23
CA THR A 61 -11.57 31.50 3.07
C THR A 61 -10.18 30.85 2.99
N SER A 62 -10.04 29.59 3.42
CA SER A 62 -8.75 28.89 3.54
C SER A 62 -8.86 27.46 3.02
N ALA A 63 -7.71 26.85 2.73
CA ALA A 63 -7.61 25.42 2.41
C ALA A 63 -6.33 24.84 3.01
N ALA A 64 -6.38 23.59 3.47
CA ALA A 64 -5.23 22.89 4.02
C ALA A 64 -5.23 21.40 3.65
N LEU A 65 -4.04 20.82 3.53
CA LEU A 65 -3.83 19.40 3.23
C LEU A 65 -2.95 18.77 4.31
N TRP A 66 -3.47 17.77 5.00
CA TRP A 66 -2.70 16.91 5.90
C TRP A 66 -2.20 15.70 5.14
N THR A 67 -0.89 15.43 5.22
CA THR A 67 -0.29 14.20 4.67
C THR A 67 0.87 13.73 5.55
N ASP A 68 1.34 12.49 5.34
CA ASP A 68 2.43 11.90 6.11
C ASP A 68 3.81 12.10 5.45
N SER A 69 4.85 11.63 6.13
CA SER A 69 6.25 11.89 5.77
C SER A 69 6.69 11.38 4.41
N ARG A 70 6.00 10.40 3.85
CA ARG A 70 6.27 9.86 2.51
C ARG A 70 6.09 10.93 1.43
N TYR A 71 5.22 11.91 1.69
CA TYR A 71 4.73 12.89 0.73
C TYR A 71 5.10 14.35 1.03
N PHE A 72 5.82 14.65 2.11
CA PHE A 72 6.07 16.06 2.48
C PHE A 72 6.67 16.88 1.33
N LEU A 73 7.72 16.37 0.69
CA LEU A 73 8.40 17.07 -0.40
C LEU A 73 7.52 17.16 -1.66
N ALA A 74 6.87 16.06 -2.03
CA ALA A 74 5.96 16.04 -3.17
C ALA A 74 4.78 17.01 -2.97
N ALA A 75 4.20 17.04 -1.76
CA ALA A 75 3.10 17.94 -1.45
C ALA A 75 3.54 19.42 -1.45
N GLU A 76 4.74 19.74 -0.94
CA GLU A 76 5.28 21.11 -1.03
C GLU A 76 5.35 21.59 -2.47
N GLU A 77 5.80 20.74 -3.38
CA GLU A 77 5.89 21.05 -4.79
C GLU A 77 4.52 21.16 -5.47
N GLN A 78 3.66 20.16 -5.29
CA GLN A 78 2.36 20.08 -5.96
C GLN A 78 1.37 21.13 -5.48
N LEU A 79 1.43 21.54 -4.21
CA LEU A 79 0.58 22.60 -3.66
C LEU A 79 1.09 24.02 -3.96
N HIS A 80 2.29 24.15 -4.53
CA HIS A 80 2.88 25.46 -4.84
C HIS A 80 1.97 26.26 -5.79
N GLY A 81 1.68 27.52 -5.43
CA GLY A 81 0.81 28.40 -6.21
C GLY A 81 -0.70 28.11 -6.09
N THR A 82 -1.10 27.19 -5.19
CA THR A 82 -2.50 26.99 -4.78
C THR A 82 -2.79 27.71 -3.46
N GLU A 83 -4.06 27.68 -3.02
CA GLU A 83 -4.45 28.20 -1.70
C GLU A 83 -4.15 27.20 -0.55
N PHE A 84 -3.76 25.97 -0.87
CA PHE A 84 -3.56 24.93 0.13
C PHE A 84 -2.32 25.14 0.99
N GLN A 85 -2.50 25.08 2.31
CA GLN A 85 -1.43 25.01 3.29
C GLN A 85 -1.09 23.55 3.58
N LEU A 86 0.21 23.21 3.53
CA LEU A 86 0.67 21.85 3.88
C LEU A 86 0.72 21.68 5.40
N MET A 87 0.05 20.66 5.91
CA MET A 87 0.05 20.23 7.31
C MET A 87 0.77 18.88 7.42
N LYS A 88 1.99 18.89 7.96
CA LYS A 88 2.87 17.72 8.06
C LYS A 88 2.48 16.88 9.28
N LEU A 89 1.80 15.74 9.05
CA LEU A 89 1.37 14.83 10.13
C LEU A 89 2.55 14.36 10.98
N ARG A 90 2.33 14.25 12.29
CA ARG A 90 3.31 13.81 13.31
C ARG A 90 4.51 14.74 13.51
N ILE A 91 4.55 15.89 12.85
CA ILE A 91 5.55 16.91 13.15
C ILE A 91 5.05 17.78 14.32
N PRO A 92 5.87 17.98 15.37
CA PRO A 92 5.49 18.81 16.49
C PRO A 92 5.03 20.21 16.06
N GLY A 93 3.87 20.65 16.58
CA GLY A 93 3.28 21.95 16.26
C GLY A 93 2.30 21.93 15.09
N THR A 94 2.18 20.85 14.33
CA THR A 94 1.13 20.70 13.31
C THR A 94 -0.23 20.48 14.01
N PRO A 95 -1.23 21.35 13.77
CA PRO A 95 -2.55 21.17 14.36
C PRO A 95 -3.28 19.98 13.74
N SER A 96 -4.10 19.31 14.52
CA SER A 96 -5.10 18.39 13.99
C SER A 96 -6.15 19.14 13.15
N ILE A 97 -6.90 18.40 12.32
CA ILE A 97 -8.01 18.98 11.54
C ILE A 97 -9.02 19.71 12.45
N ALA A 98 -9.35 19.10 13.58
CA ALA A 98 -10.30 19.68 14.52
C ALA A 98 -9.76 20.97 15.19
N GLU A 99 -8.48 20.99 15.59
CA GLU A 99 -7.85 22.19 16.16
C GLU A 99 -7.75 23.32 15.13
N TRP A 100 -7.41 22.99 13.88
CA TRP A 100 -7.33 23.96 12.79
C TRP A 100 -8.71 24.53 12.48
N LEU A 101 -9.74 23.69 12.29
CA LEU A 101 -11.11 24.13 12.05
C LEU A 101 -11.69 24.91 13.23
N GLY A 102 -11.36 24.54 14.47
CA GLY A 102 -11.78 25.29 15.66
C GLY A 102 -11.28 26.74 15.66
N LYS A 103 -10.09 27.00 15.08
CA LYS A 103 -9.53 28.34 14.90
C LYS A 103 -10.14 29.06 13.70
N GLU A 104 -10.19 28.40 12.55
CA GLU A 104 -10.71 28.98 11.30
C GLU A 104 -12.19 29.37 11.38
N LEU A 105 -12.98 28.66 12.18
CA LEU A 105 -14.41 28.82 12.30
C LEU A 105 -14.83 29.51 13.63
N ALA A 106 -13.90 30.06 14.39
CA ALA A 106 -14.17 30.63 15.71
C ALA A 106 -15.24 31.75 15.68
N ASP A 107 -15.30 32.53 14.60
CA ASP A 107 -16.25 33.63 14.43
C ASP A 107 -17.53 33.22 13.66
N VAL A 108 -17.65 31.93 13.29
CA VAL A 108 -18.83 31.42 12.58
C VAL A 108 -19.88 30.95 13.57
N ALA A 109 -21.06 31.53 13.51
CA ALA A 109 -22.18 31.14 14.37
C ALA A 109 -22.70 29.74 13.99
N SER A 110 -22.66 28.80 14.93
CA SER A 110 -23.13 27.40 14.72
C SER A 110 -22.53 26.73 13.47
N PRO A 111 -21.19 26.58 13.38
CA PRO A 111 -20.55 26.07 12.19
C PRO A 111 -20.91 24.61 11.92
N GLU A 112 -21.24 24.32 10.66
CA GLU A 112 -21.47 22.96 10.16
C GLU A 112 -20.40 22.62 9.11
N VAL A 113 -19.78 21.44 9.24
CA VAL A 113 -18.76 20.91 8.33
C VAL A 113 -19.33 19.72 7.56
N GLY A 114 -19.12 19.69 6.25
CA GLY A 114 -19.53 18.58 5.39
C GLY A 114 -18.44 17.54 5.22
N LEU A 115 -18.83 16.28 5.10
CA LEU A 115 -18.04 15.18 4.56
C LEU A 115 -18.96 14.15 3.91
N ASP A 116 -18.43 13.33 3.00
CA ASP A 116 -19.18 12.24 2.41
C ASP A 116 -19.04 10.96 3.26
N GLY A 117 -20.14 10.52 3.86
CA GLY A 117 -20.19 9.32 4.69
C GLY A 117 -19.97 8.00 3.92
N TRP A 118 -20.04 8.01 2.59
CA TRP A 118 -19.73 6.84 1.78
C TRP A 118 -18.23 6.57 1.68
N VAL A 119 -17.39 7.61 1.68
CA VAL A 119 -15.93 7.47 1.49
C VAL A 119 -15.14 7.65 2.80
N ASN A 120 -15.82 7.80 3.92
CA ASN A 120 -15.20 7.90 5.24
C ASN A 120 -15.64 6.73 6.14
N SER A 121 -14.70 6.08 6.83
CA SER A 121 -15.04 4.99 7.76
C SER A 121 -15.85 5.47 8.96
N TYR A 122 -16.58 4.54 9.58
CA TYR A 122 -17.32 4.85 10.79
C TYR A 122 -16.43 5.32 11.95
N ALA A 123 -15.29 4.66 12.15
CA ALA A 123 -14.36 5.00 13.21
C ALA A 123 -13.78 6.40 13.04
N ALA A 124 -13.24 6.70 11.85
CA ALA A 124 -12.64 8.00 11.55
C ALA A 124 -13.68 9.14 11.66
N THR A 125 -14.87 8.94 11.08
CA THR A 125 -15.95 9.94 11.13
C THR A 125 -16.44 10.18 12.55
N SER A 126 -16.63 9.12 13.34
CA SER A 126 -17.10 9.24 14.72
C SER A 126 -16.09 9.96 15.63
N SER A 127 -14.80 9.65 15.46
CA SER A 127 -13.72 10.37 16.16
C SER A 127 -13.70 11.85 15.77
N LEU A 128 -13.73 12.13 14.47
CA LEU A 128 -13.73 13.50 13.95
C LEU A 128 -14.93 14.32 14.46
N ILE A 129 -16.14 13.74 14.45
CA ILE A 129 -17.35 14.39 15.02
C ILE A 129 -17.14 14.76 16.50
N SER A 130 -16.56 13.82 17.26
CA SER A 130 -16.28 14.07 18.70
C SER A 130 -15.27 15.21 18.88
N ASP A 131 -14.21 15.22 18.08
CA ASP A 131 -13.12 16.20 18.21
C ASP A 131 -13.55 17.59 17.72
N LEU A 132 -14.31 17.68 16.63
CA LEU A 132 -14.89 18.92 16.13
C LEU A 132 -15.88 19.54 17.12
N ARG A 133 -16.68 18.71 17.80
CA ARG A 133 -17.58 19.19 18.87
C ARG A 133 -16.80 19.81 20.03
N LYS A 134 -15.68 19.19 20.44
CA LYS A 134 -14.79 19.70 21.50
C LYS A 134 -14.07 20.99 21.09
N ALA A 135 -13.64 21.07 19.81
CA ALA A 135 -12.86 22.19 19.31
C ALA A 135 -13.62 23.50 19.17
N GLY A 136 -14.97 23.47 19.04
CA GLY A 136 -15.76 24.69 18.88
C GLY A 136 -17.27 24.45 18.73
N GLY A 137 -17.79 23.32 19.20
CA GLY A 137 -19.21 22.98 19.02
C GLY A 137 -19.61 22.76 17.56
N ILE A 138 -18.64 22.45 16.70
CA ILE A 138 -18.82 22.25 15.26
C ILE A 138 -19.64 20.98 15.01
N THR A 139 -20.69 21.10 14.20
CA THR A 139 -21.53 19.98 13.77
C THR A 139 -21.06 19.42 12.44
N VAL A 140 -21.43 18.16 12.15
CA VAL A 140 -20.98 17.47 10.93
C VAL A 140 -22.17 16.93 10.14
N ARG A 141 -22.22 17.23 8.84
CA ARG A 141 -23.15 16.66 7.86
C ARG A 141 -22.42 15.61 7.02
N THR A 142 -23.01 14.41 6.91
CA THR A 142 -22.34 13.24 6.33
C THR A 142 -23.01 12.67 5.09
N ASN A 143 -23.98 13.36 4.51
CA ASN A 143 -24.81 12.86 3.41
C ASN A 143 -24.73 13.73 2.15
N LEU A 144 -23.59 14.35 1.89
CA LEU A 144 -23.36 15.23 0.75
C LEU A 144 -22.06 14.85 0.03
N ASP A 145 -22.15 14.67 -1.28
CA ASP A 145 -21.01 14.65 -2.21
C ASP A 145 -21.09 15.91 -3.11
N PRO A 146 -20.34 16.98 -2.80
CA PRO A 146 -20.36 18.19 -3.59
C PRO A 146 -19.73 18.01 -4.98
N LEU A 147 -18.85 17.00 -5.15
CA LEU A 147 -18.15 16.72 -6.40
C LEU A 147 -19.11 16.18 -7.49
N ALA A 148 -20.20 15.54 -7.11
CA ALA A 148 -21.22 15.08 -8.05
C ALA A 148 -21.75 16.22 -8.95
N GLU A 149 -21.77 17.45 -8.43
CA GLU A 149 -22.23 18.63 -9.17
C GLU A 149 -21.09 19.33 -9.91
N ILE A 150 -19.92 19.47 -9.31
CA ILE A 150 -18.86 20.36 -9.85
C ILE A 150 -17.78 19.64 -10.65
N TRP A 151 -17.56 18.35 -10.43
CA TRP A 151 -16.63 17.54 -11.21
C TRP A 151 -17.31 16.93 -12.43
N LYS A 152 -17.43 17.73 -13.50
CA LYS A 152 -18.24 17.39 -14.68
C LYS A 152 -17.75 16.19 -15.49
N ASP A 153 -16.43 15.98 -15.48
CA ASP A 153 -15.73 14.89 -16.16
C ASP A 153 -15.29 13.79 -15.18
N ARG A 154 -15.98 13.66 -14.03
CA ARG A 154 -15.70 12.61 -13.06
C ARG A 154 -15.84 11.23 -13.72
N PRO A 155 -14.80 10.38 -13.64
CA PRO A 155 -14.88 9.03 -14.15
C PRO A 155 -16.05 8.25 -13.53
N SER A 156 -16.65 7.35 -14.28
CA SER A 156 -17.65 6.41 -13.73
C SER A 156 -16.98 5.41 -12.77
N ILE A 157 -17.79 4.75 -11.94
CA ILE A 157 -17.30 3.57 -11.21
C ILE A 157 -16.86 2.54 -12.24
N PRO A 158 -15.68 1.89 -12.09
CA PRO A 158 -15.16 0.96 -13.08
C PRO A 158 -16.06 -0.26 -13.32
N GLU A 159 -16.11 -0.70 -14.58
CA GLU A 159 -16.87 -1.86 -15.01
C GLU A 159 -15.98 -2.94 -15.65
N ASN A 160 -14.73 -3.05 -15.18
CA ASN A 160 -13.77 -4.03 -15.72
C ASN A 160 -14.19 -5.46 -15.38
N PRO A 161 -13.93 -6.44 -16.28
CA PRO A 161 -14.31 -7.83 -16.06
C PRO A 161 -13.69 -8.42 -14.80
N VAL A 162 -14.46 -9.25 -14.11
CA VAL A 162 -13.98 -10.10 -13.01
C VAL A 162 -13.53 -11.44 -13.56
N GLU A 163 -12.40 -11.95 -13.07
CA GLU A 163 -11.82 -13.24 -13.43
C GLU A 163 -11.64 -14.15 -12.21
N ILE A 164 -11.60 -15.47 -12.46
CA ILE A 164 -11.40 -16.47 -11.42
C ILE A 164 -9.89 -16.64 -11.19
N GLN A 165 -9.45 -16.55 -9.93
CA GLN A 165 -8.12 -16.99 -9.53
C GLN A 165 -8.11 -18.51 -9.42
N PRO A 166 -7.31 -19.24 -10.22
CA PRO A 166 -7.26 -20.69 -10.21
C PRO A 166 -6.91 -21.26 -8.83
N LEU A 167 -7.54 -22.38 -8.48
CA LEU A 167 -7.31 -23.05 -7.20
C LEU A 167 -5.85 -23.48 -6.99
N GLU A 168 -5.15 -23.79 -8.08
CA GLU A 168 -3.71 -24.13 -8.04
C GLU A 168 -2.83 -23.01 -7.51
N TYR A 169 -3.27 -21.75 -7.61
CA TYR A 169 -2.59 -20.59 -7.04
C TYR A 169 -3.19 -20.16 -5.70
N ALA A 170 -4.50 -20.28 -5.53
CA ALA A 170 -5.19 -19.89 -4.29
C ALA A 170 -5.03 -20.90 -3.15
N GLY A 171 -4.89 -22.19 -3.47
CA GLY A 171 -4.67 -23.29 -2.52
C GLY A 171 -5.87 -23.70 -1.67
N GLU A 172 -6.86 -22.85 -1.51
CA GLU A 172 -8.10 -23.09 -0.77
C GLU A 172 -9.29 -22.55 -1.56
N ASP A 173 -10.37 -23.34 -1.68
CA ASP A 173 -11.56 -22.93 -2.40
C ASP A 173 -12.42 -21.91 -1.61
N ALA A 174 -13.27 -21.16 -2.32
CA ALA A 174 -14.11 -20.12 -1.74
C ALA A 174 -15.06 -20.67 -0.65
N THR A 175 -15.62 -21.87 -0.82
CA THR A 175 -16.52 -22.50 0.17
C THR A 175 -15.79 -22.75 1.48
N SER A 176 -14.57 -23.29 1.42
CA SER A 176 -13.72 -23.55 2.60
C SER A 176 -13.37 -22.25 3.34
N LYS A 177 -12.99 -21.19 2.61
CA LYS A 177 -12.72 -19.86 3.19
C LYS A 177 -13.97 -19.29 3.88
N ILE A 178 -15.13 -19.34 3.23
CA ILE A 178 -16.40 -18.90 3.82
C ILE A 178 -16.73 -19.68 5.10
N GLN A 179 -16.49 -20.99 5.14
CA GLN A 179 -16.72 -21.78 6.36
C GLN A 179 -15.74 -21.40 7.49
N ARG A 180 -14.49 -21.10 7.18
CA ARG A 180 -13.52 -20.58 8.17
C ARG A 180 -13.99 -19.24 8.75
N ILE A 181 -14.45 -18.32 7.90
CA ILE A 181 -15.00 -17.02 8.31
C ILE A 181 -16.21 -17.24 9.22
N ARG A 182 -17.19 -18.07 8.82
CA ARG A 182 -18.35 -18.40 9.64
C ARG A 182 -17.96 -18.99 11.00
N LYS A 183 -16.91 -19.82 11.05
CA LYS A 183 -16.39 -20.38 12.31
C LYS A 183 -15.83 -19.27 13.21
N ALA A 184 -15.08 -18.32 12.66
CA ALA A 184 -14.55 -17.19 13.41
C ALA A 184 -15.67 -16.27 13.94
N LEU A 185 -16.68 -15.97 13.13
CA LEU A 185 -17.81 -15.13 13.53
C LEU A 185 -18.53 -15.67 14.78
N ARG A 186 -18.65 -16.98 14.92
CA ARG A 186 -19.26 -17.59 16.12
C ARG A 186 -18.52 -17.23 17.41
N THR A 187 -17.20 -17.02 17.36
CA THR A 187 -16.43 -16.61 18.55
C THR A 187 -16.73 -15.19 18.99
N TYR A 188 -17.26 -14.37 18.08
CA TYR A 188 -17.71 -13.01 18.32
C TYR A 188 -19.21 -12.90 18.55
N HIS A 189 -19.94 -14.03 18.60
CA HIS A 189 -21.40 -14.06 18.66
C HIS A 189 -22.09 -13.32 17.50
N ALA A 190 -21.44 -13.29 16.34
CA ALA A 190 -21.99 -12.72 15.11
C ALA A 190 -22.54 -13.83 14.20
N ASP A 191 -23.69 -13.54 13.57
CA ASP A 191 -24.36 -14.42 12.62
C ASP A 191 -23.90 -14.14 11.18
N GLY A 192 -23.28 -12.97 10.95
CA GLY A 192 -22.76 -12.58 9.65
C GLY A 192 -21.77 -11.43 9.72
N ILE A 193 -21.16 -11.09 8.58
CA ILE A 193 -20.23 -9.98 8.41
C ILE A 193 -20.49 -9.28 7.09
N LEU A 194 -20.46 -7.95 7.09
CA LEU A 194 -20.29 -7.15 5.87
C LEU A 194 -18.80 -6.96 5.62
N VAL A 195 -18.30 -7.45 4.50
CA VAL A 195 -16.93 -7.24 4.03
C VAL A 195 -16.94 -6.10 3.04
N SER A 196 -16.21 -5.03 3.35
CA SER A 196 -16.07 -3.84 2.50
C SER A 196 -14.74 -3.80 1.76
N ALA A 197 -13.65 -4.29 2.39
CA ALA A 197 -12.31 -4.29 1.81
C ALA A 197 -12.26 -5.16 0.54
N LEU A 198 -11.82 -4.54 -0.58
CA LEU A 198 -11.89 -5.18 -1.90
C LEU A 198 -10.97 -6.39 -2.03
N ASP A 199 -9.80 -6.34 -1.39
CA ASP A 199 -8.83 -7.44 -1.39
C ASP A 199 -9.30 -8.61 -0.51
N ASP A 200 -10.02 -8.35 0.57
CA ASP A 200 -10.65 -9.39 1.39
C ASP A 200 -11.77 -10.12 0.63
N ILE A 201 -12.56 -9.38 -0.16
CA ILE A 201 -13.58 -9.95 -1.03
C ILE A 201 -12.93 -10.80 -2.14
N ALA A 202 -11.92 -10.25 -2.80
CA ALA A 202 -11.20 -10.94 -3.87
C ALA A 202 -10.52 -12.23 -3.36
N TRP A 203 -9.88 -12.18 -2.19
CA TRP A 203 -9.29 -13.34 -1.53
C TRP A 203 -10.35 -14.39 -1.15
N THR A 204 -11.42 -13.96 -0.50
CA THR A 204 -12.48 -14.88 -0.01
C THR A 204 -13.13 -15.67 -1.13
N LEU A 205 -13.39 -15.01 -2.27
CA LEU A 205 -14.10 -15.61 -3.39
C LEU A 205 -13.16 -16.18 -4.47
N ASN A 206 -11.83 -16.08 -4.31
CA ASN A 206 -10.87 -16.41 -5.36
C ASN A 206 -11.19 -15.71 -6.70
N LEU A 207 -11.51 -14.43 -6.62
CA LEU A 207 -11.77 -13.58 -7.77
C LEU A 207 -10.75 -12.46 -7.85
N ARG A 208 -10.50 -11.98 -9.07
CA ARG A 208 -9.64 -10.82 -9.35
C ARG A 208 -10.33 -9.91 -10.33
N GLY A 209 -9.89 -8.66 -10.37
CA GLY A 209 -10.34 -7.66 -11.32
C GLY A 209 -9.27 -6.60 -11.54
N THR A 210 -9.58 -5.55 -12.28
CA THR A 210 -8.66 -4.47 -12.60
C THR A 210 -9.30 -3.10 -12.39
N ASP A 211 -10.20 -2.98 -11.43
CA ASP A 211 -10.93 -1.74 -11.16
C ASP A 211 -10.06 -0.67 -10.49
N VAL A 212 -9.02 -1.10 -9.77
CA VAL A 212 -8.07 -0.23 -9.09
C VAL A 212 -6.70 -0.43 -9.75
N HIS A 213 -6.06 0.67 -10.10
CA HIS A 213 -4.73 0.64 -10.71
C HIS A 213 -3.75 -0.17 -9.84
N CYS A 214 -2.98 -1.07 -10.45
CA CYS A 214 -2.00 -1.96 -9.81
C CYS A 214 -2.56 -3.01 -8.82
N ASN A 215 -3.81 -2.89 -8.41
CA ASN A 215 -4.42 -3.81 -7.44
C ASN A 215 -5.43 -4.73 -8.13
N PRO A 216 -5.23 -6.06 -8.08
CA PRO A 216 -6.09 -7.00 -8.81
C PRO A 216 -7.41 -7.25 -8.08
N VAL A 217 -8.16 -6.19 -7.84
CA VAL A 217 -9.44 -6.17 -7.11
C VAL A 217 -10.57 -5.60 -7.97
N PHE A 218 -11.79 -5.77 -7.51
CA PHE A 218 -12.98 -5.28 -8.19
C PHE A 218 -13.97 -4.65 -7.20
N VAL A 219 -14.60 -3.57 -7.58
CA VAL A 219 -15.56 -2.81 -6.75
C VAL A 219 -16.77 -3.67 -6.44
N SER A 220 -16.95 -4.01 -5.17
CA SER A 220 -18.02 -4.89 -4.69
C SER A 220 -18.17 -4.81 -3.16
N TYR A 221 -19.29 -5.33 -2.64
CA TYR A 221 -19.48 -5.67 -1.23
C TYR A 221 -19.82 -7.14 -1.11
N LEU A 222 -19.38 -7.78 -0.02
CA LEU A 222 -19.70 -9.18 0.27
C LEU A 222 -20.37 -9.28 1.65
N LEU A 223 -21.52 -9.90 1.70
CA LEU A 223 -22.23 -10.16 2.93
C LEU A 223 -22.27 -11.69 3.15
N ILE A 224 -21.59 -12.15 4.18
CA ILE A 224 -21.56 -13.56 4.58
C ILE A 224 -22.40 -13.73 5.84
N ALA A 225 -23.47 -14.50 5.75
CA ALA A 225 -24.27 -14.90 6.91
C ALA A 225 -24.16 -16.41 7.15
N SER A 226 -24.75 -16.87 8.26
CA SER A 226 -24.73 -18.27 8.67
C SER A 226 -25.31 -19.23 7.61
N ASP A 227 -26.29 -18.77 6.86
CA ASP A 227 -27.08 -19.56 5.90
C ASP A 227 -27.00 -19.08 4.44
N LYS A 228 -26.52 -17.86 4.18
CA LYS A 228 -26.44 -17.27 2.84
C LYS A 228 -25.18 -16.46 2.63
N VAL A 229 -24.81 -16.24 1.36
CA VAL A 229 -23.71 -15.37 0.93
C VAL A 229 -24.20 -14.51 -0.23
N SER A 230 -24.00 -13.21 -0.14
CA SER A 230 -24.49 -12.25 -1.13
C SER A 230 -23.34 -11.36 -1.60
N LEU A 231 -23.02 -11.41 -2.89
CA LEU A 231 -22.06 -10.53 -3.54
C LEU A 231 -22.81 -9.40 -4.27
N PHE A 232 -22.50 -8.16 -3.88
CA PHE A 232 -23.02 -6.95 -4.51
C PHE A 232 -21.97 -6.39 -5.45
N VAL A 233 -22.17 -6.56 -6.75
CA VAL A 233 -21.23 -6.19 -7.81
C VAL A 233 -22.02 -5.73 -9.04
N ASP A 234 -21.41 -4.90 -9.88
CA ASP A 234 -22.05 -4.60 -11.17
C ASP A 234 -22.10 -5.87 -12.03
N GLU A 235 -23.31 -6.27 -12.44
CA GLU A 235 -23.51 -7.51 -13.19
C GLU A 235 -22.84 -7.50 -14.56
N ALA A 236 -22.55 -6.33 -15.13
CA ALA A 236 -21.83 -6.20 -16.38
C ALA A 236 -20.39 -6.75 -16.32
N LYS A 237 -19.79 -6.78 -15.11
CA LYS A 237 -18.46 -7.34 -14.87
C LYS A 237 -18.40 -8.86 -14.82
N VAL A 238 -19.57 -9.51 -14.63
CA VAL A 238 -19.66 -10.92 -14.29
C VAL A 238 -19.98 -11.74 -15.52
N SER A 239 -18.98 -12.45 -16.06
CA SER A 239 -19.17 -13.39 -17.18
C SER A 239 -20.06 -14.57 -16.79
N ALA A 240 -20.54 -15.32 -17.79
CA ALA A 240 -21.29 -16.55 -17.53
C ALA A 240 -20.49 -17.60 -16.75
N GLU A 241 -19.16 -17.66 -16.98
CA GLU A 241 -18.24 -18.54 -16.26
C GLU A 241 -18.13 -18.16 -14.77
N VAL A 242 -17.89 -16.86 -14.49
CA VAL A 242 -17.80 -16.36 -13.11
C VAL A 242 -19.15 -16.52 -12.39
N ARG A 243 -20.26 -16.31 -13.07
CA ARG A 243 -21.61 -16.56 -12.51
C ARG A 243 -21.79 -18.02 -12.11
N ALA A 244 -21.47 -18.96 -13.00
CA ALA A 244 -21.56 -20.38 -12.72
C ALA A 244 -20.64 -20.81 -11.57
N TYR A 245 -19.42 -20.22 -11.50
CA TYR A 245 -18.49 -20.42 -10.41
C TYR A 245 -19.07 -19.97 -9.07
N LEU A 246 -19.63 -18.76 -8.99
CA LEU A 246 -20.24 -18.21 -7.77
C LEU A 246 -21.45 -19.04 -7.31
N GLU A 247 -22.31 -19.43 -8.24
CA GLU A 247 -23.47 -20.30 -7.96
C GLU A 247 -23.03 -21.67 -7.39
N ALA A 248 -21.97 -22.26 -7.95
CA ALA A 248 -21.39 -23.52 -7.45
C ALA A 248 -20.85 -23.41 -6.02
N HIS A 249 -20.45 -22.22 -5.59
CA HIS A 249 -19.97 -21.94 -4.22
C HIS A 249 -21.07 -21.35 -3.30
N GLY A 250 -22.33 -21.34 -3.77
CA GLY A 250 -23.48 -20.87 -2.98
C GLY A 250 -23.53 -19.36 -2.77
N VAL A 251 -22.94 -18.59 -3.69
CA VAL A 251 -22.93 -17.12 -3.65
C VAL A 251 -24.00 -16.57 -4.56
N SER A 252 -24.91 -15.77 -4.02
CA SER A 252 -25.97 -15.06 -4.76
C SER A 252 -25.45 -13.69 -5.22
N LEU A 253 -25.80 -13.33 -6.46
CA LEU A 253 -25.40 -12.07 -7.07
C LEU A 253 -26.49 -11.01 -6.95
N TYR A 254 -26.09 -9.79 -6.63
CA TYR A 254 -26.94 -8.59 -6.59
C TYR A 254 -26.16 -7.42 -7.20
N ASN A 255 -26.89 -6.45 -7.76
CA ASN A 255 -26.26 -5.24 -8.27
C ASN A 255 -25.59 -4.43 -7.14
N TYR A 256 -24.43 -3.86 -7.40
CA TYR A 256 -23.59 -3.12 -6.46
C TYR A 256 -24.39 -2.09 -5.62
N ASN A 257 -25.24 -1.30 -6.27
CA ASN A 257 -26.02 -0.26 -5.61
C ASN A 257 -27.15 -0.79 -4.69
N LYS A 258 -27.32 -2.11 -4.59
CA LYS A 258 -28.33 -2.77 -3.75
C LYS A 258 -27.81 -3.21 -2.39
N VAL A 259 -26.55 -2.89 -2.04
CA VAL A 259 -25.97 -3.30 -0.75
C VAL A 259 -26.80 -2.83 0.45
N GLU A 260 -27.32 -1.59 0.42
CA GLU A 260 -28.18 -1.07 1.49
C GLU A 260 -29.50 -1.86 1.60
N ASP A 261 -30.13 -2.18 0.47
CA ASP A 261 -31.36 -2.99 0.45
C ASP A 261 -31.06 -4.42 0.92
N GLY A 262 -29.94 -5.00 0.50
CA GLY A 262 -29.49 -6.32 0.93
C GLY A 262 -29.27 -6.40 2.44
N LEU A 263 -28.67 -5.36 3.04
CA LEU A 263 -28.48 -5.29 4.50
C LEU A 263 -29.81 -5.28 5.29
N LYS A 264 -30.91 -4.83 4.69
CA LYS A 264 -32.25 -4.89 5.33
C LYS A 264 -32.81 -6.31 5.45
N GLU A 265 -32.34 -7.26 4.64
CA GLU A 265 -32.72 -8.69 4.74
C GLU A 265 -32.13 -9.41 5.95
N TYR A 266 -31.22 -8.75 6.67
CA TYR A 266 -30.50 -9.29 7.80
C TYR A 266 -30.98 -8.73 9.16
N SER A 267 -32.21 -8.21 9.23
CA SER A 267 -32.78 -7.58 10.41
C SER A 267 -32.81 -8.49 11.66
N GLU A 268 -32.84 -9.81 11.47
CA GLU A 268 -32.86 -10.81 12.53
C GLU A 268 -31.46 -11.35 12.89
N TYR A 269 -30.37 -10.80 12.31
CA TYR A 269 -29.00 -11.27 12.48
C TYR A 269 -28.18 -10.27 13.31
N ASN A 270 -27.21 -10.80 14.06
CA ASN A 270 -26.11 -10.03 14.62
C ASN A 270 -25.00 -9.92 13.58
N ILE A 271 -24.77 -8.72 13.05
CA ILE A 271 -23.84 -8.51 11.95
C ILE A 271 -22.55 -7.87 12.48
N LEU A 272 -21.41 -8.50 12.20
CA LEU A 272 -20.12 -7.92 12.45
C LEU A 272 -19.86 -6.82 11.42
N LEU A 273 -19.55 -5.64 11.91
CA LEU A 273 -19.03 -4.53 11.12
C LEU A 273 -17.67 -4.10 11.69
N ASP A 274 -16.65 -4.03 10.83
CA ASP A 274 -15.38 -3.42 11.20
C ASP A 274 -15.51 -1.90 11.08
N ALA A 275 -15.33 -1.20 12.18
CA ALA A 275 -15.51 0.25 12.24
C ALA A 275 -14.47 1.03 11.40
N ASN A 276 -13.31 0.43 11.10
CA ASN A 276 -12.27 1.04 10.28
C ASN A 276 -12.51 0.83 8.78
N GLU A 277 -13.18 -0.27 8.40
CA GLU A 277 -13.39 -0.64 7.00
C GLU A 277 -14.82 -0.33 6.51
N THR A 278 -15.81 -0.42 7.39
CA THR A 278 -17.19 -0.10 7.01
C THR A 278 -17.37 1.43 6.95
N ASN A 279 -17.84 1.93 5.82
CA ASN A 279 -18.11 3.34 5.66
C ASN A 279 -19.25 3.82 6.59
N TYR A 280 -19.22 5.12 6.92
CA TYR A 280 -20.15 5.72 7.90
C TYR A 280 -21.61 5.59 7.48
N TYR A 281 -21.89 5.70 6.18
CA TYR A 281 -23.26 5.62 5.66
C TYR A 281 -23.87 4.25 5.89
N LEU A 282 -23.20 3.17 5.47
CA LEU A 282 -23.68 1.80 5.66
C LEU A 282 -23.80 1.43 7.13
N TRP A 283 -22.83 1.85 7.96
CA TRP A 283 -22.91 1.63 9.40
C TRP A 283 -24.16 2.25 10.03
N LYS A 284 -24.53 3.45 9.61
CA LYS A 284 -25.69 4.19 10.16
C LYS A 284 -27.03 3.72 9.59
N THR A 285 -27.03 3.11 8.43
CA THR A 285 -28.25 2.68 7.72
C THR A 285 -28.55 1.18 7.83
N VAL A 286 -27.58 0.36 8.26
CA VAL A 286 -27.77 -1.08 8.44
C VAL A 286 -28.98 -1.38 9.35
N ARG A 287 -29.76 -2.39 8.92
CA ARG A 287 -30.89 -2.93 9.71
C ARG A 287 -30.54 -4.35 10.13
N CYS A 288 -30.13 -4.53 11.38
CA CYS A 288 -29.80 -5.82 11.97
C CYS A 288 -30.29 -5.87 13.42
N GLN A 289 -30.27 -7.05 14.04
CA GLN A 289 -30.65 -7.20 15.44
C GLN A 289 -29.63 -6.47 16.32
N GLU A 290 -28.32 -6.71 16.07
CA GLU A 290 -27.22 -6.06 16.77
C GLU A 290 -26.04 -5.85 15.81
N ILE A 291 -25.36 -4.70 15.91
CA ILE A 291 -24.04 -4.48 15.30
C ILE A 291 -22.98 -5.00 16.26
N VAL A 292 -22.30 -6.08 15.87
CA VAL A 292 -21.10 -6.56 16.55
C VAL A 292 -19.90 -5.75 16.03
N SER A 293 -19.51 -4.72 16.78
CA SER A 293 -18.36 -3.87 16.42
C SER A 293 -17.07 -4.60 16.77
N HIS A 294 -16.40 -5.16 15.76
CA HIS A 294 -15.15 -5.89 15.92
C HIS A 294 -14.33 -5.84 14.63
N THR A 295 -13.00 -5.99 14.75
CA THR A 295 -12.10 -6.11 13.58
C THR A 295 -12.45 -7.36 12.78
N SER A 296 -12.46 -7.24 11.45
CA SER A 296 -12.66 -8.36 10.53
C SER A 296 -11.62 -9.47 10.79
N PRO A 297 -12.03 -10.76 10.84
CA PRO A 297 -11.08 -11.86 10.95
C PRO A 297 -10.36 -12.18 9.63
N ILE A 298 -10.82 -11.64 8.50
CA ILE A 298 -10.35 -12.00 7.16
C ILE A 298 -8.90 -11.57 6.92
N PRO A 299 -8.46 -10.34 7.24
CA PRO A 299 -7.07 -9.93 7.04
C PRO A 299 -6.06 -10.86 7.71
N ALA A 300 -6.33 -11.30 8.95
CA ALA A 300 -5.45 -12.24 9.66
C ALA A 300 -5.43 -13.65 9.02
N MET A 301 -6.54 -14.08 8.42
CA MET A 301 -6.60 -15.35 7.68
C MET A 301 -5.85 -15.29 6.35
N LYS A 302 -5.97 -14.18 5.63
CA LYS A 302 -5.31 -13.90 4.35
C LYS A 302 -3.80 -13.73 4.51
N ALA A 303 -3.36 -13.10 5.59
CA ALA A 303 -1.96 -12.84 5.86
C ALA A 303 -1.11 -14.13 6.00
N VAL A 304 -1.68 -15.20 6.56
CA VAL A 304 -1.04 -16.53 6.62
C VAL A 304 -1.34 -17.27 5.32
N LYS A 305 -0.35 -17.32 4.46
CA LYS A 305 -0.47 -17.85 3.09
C LYS A 305 -0.71 -19.36 3.08
N SER A 306 -1.50 -19.83 2.12
CA SER A 306 -1.64 -21.25 1.83
C SER A 306 -0.33 -21.85 1.29
N GLU A 307 -0.20 -23.17 1.29
CA GLU A 307 0.97 -23.84 0.71
C GLU A 307 1.16 -23.50 -0.78
N ALA A 308 0.06 -23.34 -1.53
CA ALA A 308 0.10 -22.97 -2.93
C ALA A 308 0.59 -21.53 -3.14
N GLU A 309 0.11 -20.59 -2.33
CA GLU A 309 0.57 -19.19 -2.33
C GLU A 309 2.05 -19.11 -1.94
N ILE A 310 2.47 -19.83 -0.87
CA ILE A 310 3.89 -19.90 -0.46
C ILE A 310 4.77 -20.47 -1.59
N ALA A 311 4.29 -21.47 -2.33
CA ALA A 311 5.01 -22.03 -3.48
C ALA A 311 4.99 -21.10 -4.71
N GLY A 312 4.04 -20.18 -4.80
CA GLY A 312 3.92 -19.18 -5.87
C GLY A 312 5.02 -18.11 -5.80
N TYR A 313 5.26 -17.55 -4.62
CA TYR A 313 6.23 -16.47 -4.45
C TYR A 313 7.63 -16.76 -5.01
N PRO A 314 8.29 -17.89 -4.74
CA PRO A 314 9.59 -18.18 -5.35
C PRO A 314 9.57 -18.20 -6.88
N ARG A 315 8.46 -18.62 -7.51
CA ARG A 315 8.33 -18.60 -8.98
C ARG A 315 8.16 -17.16 -9.49
N ALA A 316 7.34 -16.35 -8.82
CA ALA A 316 7.18 -14.93 -9.14
C ALA A 316 8.49 -14.17 -8.96
N MET A 317 9.18 -14.36 -7.83
CA MET A 317 10.47 -13.73 -7.54
C MET A 317 11.59 -14.16 -8.50
N LEU A 318 11.55 -15.40 -8.99
CA LEU A 318 12.48 -15.86 -10.02
C LEU A 318 12.31 -15.08 -11.33
N ARG A 319 11.07 -14.96 -11.81
CA ARG A 319 10.75 -14.21 -13.04
C ARG A 319 11.10 -12.74 -12.90
N ASP A 320 10.71 -12.14 -11.77
CA ASP A 320 11.03 -10.74 -11.46
C ASP A 320 12.56 -10.52 -11.39
N GLY A 321 13.29 -11.44 -10.75
CA GLY A 321 14.75 -11.43 -10.68
C GLY A 321 15.42 -11.50 -12.06
N VAL A 322 14.90 -12.30 -12.97
CA VAL A 322 15.37 -12.34 -14.37
C VAL A 322 15.16 -11.00 -15.06
N ALA A 323 13.99 -10.38 -14.91
CA ALA A 323 13.70 -9.05 -15.46
C ALA A 323 14.63 -7.99 -14.86
N MET A 324 14.84 -8.04 -13.53
CA MET A 324 15.75 -7.11 -12.83
C MET A 324 17.21 -7.26 -13.29
N VAL A 325 17.72 -8.48 -13.48
CA VAL A 325 19.09 -8.69 -13.97
C VAL A 325 19.26 -8.12 -15.38
N LYS A 326 18.31 -8.37 -16.27
CA LYS A 326 18.32 -7.81 -17.62
C LYS A 326 18.31 -6.28 -17.61
N PHE A 327 17.49 -5.72 -16.75
CA PHE A 327 17.40 -4.29 -16.55
C PHE A 327 18.70 -3.69 -15.98
N LEU A 328 19.25 -4.24 -14.90
CA LEU A 328 20.47 -3.74 -14.26
C LEU A 328 21.69 -3.84 -15.19
N LYS A 329 21.80 -4.95 -15.97
CA LYS A 329 22.84 -5.09 -17.01
C LYS A 329 22.74 -3.98 -18.05
N TRP A 330 21.54 -3.63 -18.46
CA TRP A 330 21.28 -2.59 -19.47
C TRP A 330 21.48 -1.16 -18.94
N LEU A 331 21.14 -0.88 -17.67
CA LEU A 331 20.95 0.46 -17.12
C LEU A 331 22.20 1.34 -17.21
N VAL A 332 23.33 0.92 -16.62
CA VAL A 332 24.52 1.77 -16.53
C VAL A 332 25.08 2.10 -17.92
N PRO A 333 25.28 1.14 -18.84
CA PRO A 333 25.69 1.44 -20.21
C PRO A 333 24.73 2.36 -20.97
N ALA A 334 23.42 2.22 -20.74
CA ALA A 334 22.42 3.08 -21.37
C ALA A 334 22.47 4.53 -20.85
N VAL A 335 22.73 4.71 -19.55
CA VAL A 335 22.91 6.04 -18.96
C VAL A 335 24.21 6.69 -19.45
N GLU A 336 25.30 5.95 -19.54
CA GLU A 336 26.58 6.41 -20.11
C GLU A 336 26.43 6.85 -21.58
N ALA A 337 25.63 6.15 -22.36
CA ALA A 337 25.32 6.52 -23.75
C ALA A 337 24.44 7.77 -23.85
N GLY A 338 23.77 8.18 -22.77
CA GLY A 338 22.93 9.35 -22.67
C GLY A 338 21.49 9.15 -23.16
N GLY A 339 20.63 10.11 -22.84
CA GLY A 339 19.22 10.15 -23.30
C GLY A 339 18.24 9.36 -22.44
N GLN A 340 18.70 8.77 -21.33
CA GLN A 340 17.80 8.11 -20.38
C GLN A 340 17.25 9.11 -19.36
N THR A 341 15.99 8.91 -18.98
CA THR A 341 15.27 9.69 -17.95
C THR A 341 14.60 8.73 -16.96
N GLU A 342 14.13 9.23 -15.83
CA GLU A 342 13.39 8.45 -14.83
C GLU A 342 12.21 7.70 -15.45
N MET A 343 11.39 8.36 -16.27
CA MET A 343 10.29 7.73 -16.98
C MET A 343 10.73 6.75 -18.07
N SER A 344 11.89 6.95 -18.70
CA SER A 344 12.37 6.05 -19.74
C SER A 344 12.83 4.71 -19.18
N ILE A 345 13.46 4.72 -18.00
CA ILE A 345 13.93 3.51 -17.33
C ILE A 345 12.78 2.75 -16.71
N ASP A 346 11.76 3.41 -16.18
CA ASP A 346 10.52 2.78 -15.72
C ASP A 346 9.87 1.99 -16.86
N ARG A 347 9.62 2.63 -18.01
CA ARG A 347 9.09 1.94 -19.20
C ARG A 347 9.95 0.75 -19.63
N LYS A 348 11.27 0.86 -19.52
CA LYS A 348 12.18 -0.25 -19.86
C LYS A 348 12.01 -1.42 -18.89
N LEU A 349 11.96 -1.16 -17.58
CA LEU A 349 11.78 -2.20 -16.58
C LEU A 349 10.42 -2.89 -16.73
N THR A 350 9.35 -2.11 -16.86
CA THR A 350 8.00 -2.64 -17.09
C THR A 350 7.94 -3.52 -18.34
N SER A 351 8.62 -3.13 -19.44
CA SER A 351 8.67 -3.97 -20.65
C SER A 351 9.36 -5.31 -20.41
N LEU A 352 10.44 -5.35 -19.62
CA LEU A 352 11.17 -6.59 -19.30
C LEU A 352 10.36 -7.51 -18.36
N ARG A 353 9.58 -6.94 -17.44
CA ARG A 353 8.63 -7.68 -16.62
C ARG A 353 7.49 -8.26 -17.45
N ALA A 354 7.00 -7.50 -18.43
CA ALA A 354 5.93 -7.95 -19.34
C ALA A 354 6.36 -9.11 -20.26
N GLU A 355 7.65 -9.32 -20.46
CA GLU A 355 8.18 -10.48 -21.17
C GLU A 355 8.11 -11.80 -20.34
N GLN A 356 7.90 -11.69 -19.03
CA GLN A 356 7.88 -12.84 -18.15
C GLN A 356 6.52 -13.56 -18.17
N GLU A 357 6.57 -14.89 -18.05
CA GLU A 357 5.35 -15.70 -17.93
C GLU A 357 4.52 -15.28 -16.68
N GLN A 358 3.19 -15.36 -16.78
CA GLN A 358 2.26 -15.03 -15.72
C GLN A 358 2.23 -13.53 -15.31
N PHE A 359 2.96 -12.65 -16.00
CA PHE A 359 2.84 -11.22 -15.76
C PHE A 359 1.42 -10.72 -16.05
N ARG A 360 0.90 -9.91 -15.16
CA ARG A 360 -0.44 -9.31 -15.24
C ARG A 360 -0.39 -7.79 -15.32
N ASP A 361 0.39 -7.18 -14.42
CA ASP A 361 0.57 -5.73 -14.34
C ASP A 361 1.77 -5.40 -13.45
N ILE A 362 2.05 -4.12 -13.24
CA ILE A 362 2.90 -3.65 -12.14
C ILE A 362 2.12 -3.72 -10.82
N SER A 363 2.80 -3.87 -9.69
CA SER A 363 2.15 -3.93 -8.37
C SER A 363 1.92 -2.55 -7.73
N PHE A 364 2.64 -1.54 -8.20
CA PHE A 364 2.49 -0.11 -7.90
C PHE A 364 3.29 0.71 -8.94
N ASP A 365 3.03 2.01 -9.02
CA ASP A 365 3.76 2.90 -9.91
C ASP A 365 5.24 2.97 -9.50
N THR A 366 6.13 2.75 -10.46
CA THR A 366 7.57 2.68 -10.22
C THR A 366 8.10 3.98 -9.65
N ILE A 367 8.80 3.91 -8.52
CA ILE A 367 9.55 5.01 -7.94
C ILE A 367 10.97 4.96 -8.52
N ALA A 368 11.26 5.83 -9.49
CA ALA A 368 12.57 5.95 -10.10
C ALA A 368 13.15 7.33 -9.77
N GLY A 369 13.72 7.47 -8.58
CA GLY A 369 14.21 8.76 -8.07
C GLY A 369 15.72 8.93 -8.28
N TYR A 370 16.11 9.78 -9.23
CA TYR A 370 17.51 10.12 -9.45
C TYR A 370 17.95 11.24 -8.53
N GLN A 371 19.08 11.05 -7.82
CA GLN A 371 19.68 12.03 -6.91
C GLN A 371 18.65 12.63 -5.94
N ALA A 372 18.34 13.93 -6.02
CA ALA A 372 17.43 14.61 -5.10
C ALA A 372 16.01 14.04 -5.12
N HIS A 373 15.53 13.52 -6.24
CA HIS A 373 14.22 12.86 -6.33
C HIS A 373 14.17 11.58 -5.50
N GLY A 374 15.31 10.88 -5.35
CA GLY A 374 15.40 9.72 -4.45
C GLY A 374 15.16 10.04 -2.97
N ALA A 375 15.25 11.32 -2.57
CA ALA A 375 14.90 11.75 -1.22
C ALA A 375 13.39 11.93 -0.99
N ILE A 376 12.58 11.88 -2.05
CA ILE A 376 11.12 11.89 -1.99
C ILE A 376 10.67 10.43 -1.91
N VAL A 377 10.26 9.98 -0.73
CA VAL A 377 10.06 8.55 -0.41
C VAL A 377 9.16 7.84 -1.41
N HIS A 378 8.02 8.45 -1.77
CA HIS A 378 7.08 7.99 -2.79
C HIS A 378 7.09 8.97 -3.98
N TYR A 379 8.26 9.09 -4.62
CA TYR A 379 8.40 9.89 -5.83
C TYR A 379 7.77 9.18 -7.03
N GLU A 380 6.96 9.90 -7.76
CA GLU A 380 6.40 9.46 -9.04
C GLU A 380 6.80 10.47 -10.11
N ALA A 381 7.57 10.00 -11.09
CA ALA A 381 8.01 10.84 -12.19
C ALA A 381 6.83 11.21 -13.10
N SER A 382 6.69 12.49 -13.41
CA SER A 382 5.72 13.02 -14.37
C SER A 382 6.43 13.70 -15.54
N ALA A 383 5.69 14.05 -16.57
CA ALA A 383 6.26 14.78 -17.71
C ALA A 383 6.92 16.12 -17.30
N GLU A 384 6.46 16.71 -16.19
CA GLU A 384 6.97 17.96 -15.65
C GLU A 384 8.22 17.77 -14.78
N THR A 385 8.36 16.61 -14.12
CA THR A 385 9.44 16.33 -13.15
C THR A 385 10.51 15.38 -13.69
N ASP A 386 10.27 14.70 -14.82
CA ASP A 386 11.13 13.66 -15.42
C ASP A 386 12.59 14.11 -15.57
N ALA A 387 13.47 13.66 -14.71
CA ALA A 387 14.86 14.05 -14.69
C ALA A 387 15.72 13.22 -15.66
N PRO A 388 16.63 13.85 -16.41
CA PRO A 388 17.63 13.14 -17.21
C PRO A 388 18.68 12.49 -16.31
N LEU A 389 18.95 11.21 -16.53
CA LEU A 389 19.96 10.45 -15.80
C LEU A 389 21.36 10.78 -16.33
N LYS A 390 22.33 10.84 -15.41
CA LYS A 390 23.75 11.04 -15.70
C LYS A 390 24.58 9.91 -15.10
N PRO A 391 25.79 9.61 -15.62
CA PRO A 391 26.66 8.56 -15.11
C PRO A 391 27.38 9.02 -13.81
N GLU A 392 26.61 9.39 -12.80
CA GLU A 392 27.08 9.82 -11.48
C GLU A 392 25.97 9.68 -10.43
N GLY A 393 26.33 9.47 -9.18
CA GLY A 393 25.41 9.47 -8.05
C GLY A 393 24.46 8.30 -8.01
N PHE A 394 23.37 8.43 -7.27
CA PHE A 394 22.40 7.37 -7.01
C PHE A 394 21.11 7.49 -7.83
N LEU A 395 20.62 6.34 -8.27
CA LEU A 395 19.23 6.07 -8.61
C LEU A 395 18.61 5.19 -7.52
N LEU A 396 17.59 5.68 -6.85
CA LEU A 396 16.70 4.85 -6.03
C LEU A 396 15.60 4.33 -6.94
N LEU A 397 15.51 3.00 -7.07
CA LEU A 397 14.53 2.32 -7.91
C LEU A 397 13.71 1.36 -7.06
N ASP A 398 12.45 1.70 -6.84
CA ASP A 398 11.47 0.91 -6.12
C ASP A 398 10.33 0.53 -7.07
N SER A 399 10.04 -0.78 -7.17
CA SER A 399 9.15 -1.30 -8.20
C SER A 399 8.70 -2.71 -7.90
N GLY A 400 7.60 -3.12 -8.50
CA GLY A 400 7.11 -4.47 -8.36
C GLY A 400 6.19 -4.89 -9.51
N ALA A 401 5.81 -6.15 -9.50
CA ALA A 401 4.92 -6.74 -10.50
C ALA A 401 3.83 -7.60 -9.86
N GLN A 402 2.70 -7.66 -10.52
CA GLN A 402 1.65 -8.65 -10.30
C GLN A 402 1.89 -9.82 -11.24
N TYR A 403 2.29 -10.96 -10.69
CA TYR A 403 2.24 -12.25 -11.37
C TYR A 403 1.03 -13.03 -10.85
N GLN A 404 0.44 -13.90 -11.66
CA GLN A 404 -0.77 -14.63 -11.24
C GLN A 404 -0.54 -15.52 -10.01
N ASP A 405 0.69 -15.91 -9.74
CA ASP A 405 1.08 -16.73 -8.60
C ASP A 405 1.86 -15.98 -7.50
N GLY A 406 1.95 -14.65 -7.57
CA GLY A 406 2.56 -13.83 -6.51
C GLY A 406 2.73 -12.37 -6.90
N THR A 407 2.78 -11.52 -5.90
CA THR A 407 3.08 -10.09 -6.04
C THR A 407 4.52 -9.85 -5.63
N THR A 408 5.26 -9.00 -6.36
CA THR A 408 6.62 -8.62 -6.01
C THR A 408 6.70 -7.16 -5.59
N ASP A 409 7.67 -6.89 -4.74
CA ASP A 409 8.02 -5.59 -4.21
C ASP A 409 9.53 -5.58 -3.93
N ILE A 410 10.25 -4.61 -4.51
CA ILE A 410 11.70 -4.54 -4.41
C ILE A 410 12.21 -3.12 -4.57
N THR A 411 13.11 -2.71 -3.68
CA THR A 411 13.90 -1.50 -3.88
C THR A 411 15.40 -1.84 -4.03
N ARG A 412 16.04 -1.21 -5.01
CA ARG A 412 17.50 -1.14 -5.13
C ARG A 412 17.94 0.31 -5.30
N THR A 413 18.94 0.72 -4.52
CA THR A 413 19.67 1.96 -4.78
C THR A 413 20.92 1.62 -5.58
N ILE A 414 21.09 2.23 -6.73
CA ILE A 414 22.07 1.88 -7.75
C ILE A 414 23.02 3.06 -7.97
N ALA A 415 24.32 2.82 -7.89
CA ALA A 415 25.33 3.80 -8.28
C ALA A 415 25.41 3.85 -9.82
N LEU A 416 25.02 4.98 -10.42
CA LEU A 416 25.14 5.19 -11.88
C LEU A 416 26.55 5.58 -12.33
N GLY A 417 27.45 5.79 -11.38
CA GLY A 417 28.82 6.18 -11.57
C GLY A 417 29.49 6.56 -10.25
N PRO A 418 30.45 7.50 -10.21
CA PRO A 418 31.11 7.90 -8.97
C PRO A 418 30.11 8.38 -7.91
N VAL A 419 30.32 7.95 -6.67
CA VAL A 419 29.56 8.36 -5.48
C VAL A 419 30.49 8.98 -4.45
N THR A 420 29.97 9.88 -3.62
CA THR A 420 30.73 10.55 -2.55
C THR A 420 30.90 9.62 -1.33
N GLU A 421 31.81 9.97 -0.42
CA GLU A 421 31.96 9.25 0.85
C GLU A 421 30.70 9.36 1.73
N GLU A 422 29.98 10.52 1.70
CA GLU A 422 28.68 10.66 2.37
C GLU A 422 27.66 9.65 1.79
N MET A 423 27.62 9.47 0.48
CA MET A 423 26.73 8.51 -0.16
C MET A 423 27.05 7.06 0.24
N LYS A 424 28.33 6.68 0.24
CA LYS A 424 28.77 5.34 0.67
C LYS A 424 28.39 5.07 2.11
N HIS A 425 28.65 6.03 2.97
CA HIS A 425 28.34 5.91 4.42
C HIS A 425 26.84 5.69 4.64
N ILE A 426 25.98 6.53 4.06
CA ILE A 426 24.52 6.43 4.17
C ILE A 426 24.01 5.12 3.56
N TYR A 427 24.53 4.72 2.39
CA TYR A 427 24.17 3.45 1.75
C TYR A 427 24.49 2.27 2.66
N THR A 428 25.68 2.26 3.26
CA THR A 428 26.11 1.16 4.11
C THR A 428 25.32 1.11 5.42
N LEU A 429 24.92 2.24 5.99
CA LEU A 429 24.02 2.26 7.16
C LEU A 429 22.65 1.63 6.83
N VAL A 430 22.06 1.96 5.65
CA VAL A 430 20.80 1.36 5.23
C VAL A 430 20.97 -0.14 5.02
N LEU A 431 22.04 -0.58 4.35
CA LEU A 431 22.34 -1.99 4.15
C LEU A 431 22.50 -2.74 5.48
N LYS A 432 23.17 -2.16 6.47
CA LYS A 432 23.29 -2.76 7.82
C LYS A 432 21.92 -2.96 8.47
N GLY A 433 21.06 -1.93 8.43
CA GLY A 433 19.70 -2.03 8.98
C GLY A 433 18.89 -3.14 8.31
N HIS A 434 18.94 -3.22 6.99
CA HIS A 434 18.33 -4.28 6.20
C HIS A 434 18.82 -5.67 6.62
N ILE A 435 20.14 -5.89 6.68
CA ILE A 435 20.70 -7.18 7.06
C ILE A 435 20.35 -7.57 8.50
N GLN A 436 20.34 -6.63 9.45
CA GLN A 436 20.02 -6.93 10.84
C GLN A 436 18.58 -7.39 11.03
N LEU A 437 17.63 -6.87 10.26
CA LEU A 437 16.27 -7.35 10.30
C LEU A 437 16.13 -8.74 9.63
N GLU A 438 16.79 -8.98 8.51
CA GLU A 438 16.81 -10.29 7.84
C GLU A 438 17.43 -11.41 8.73
N LEU A 439 18.43 -11.07 9.52
CA LEU A 439 19.08 -12.00 10.47
C LEU A 439 18.22 -12.29 11.71
N ALA A 440 17.14 -11.55 11.94
CA ALA A 440 16.34 -11.67 13.16
C ALA A 440 15.80 -13.08 13.39
N LYS A 441 15.91 -13.52 14.66
CA LYS A 441 15.22 -14.69 15.20
C LYS A 441 14.37 -14.21 16.36
N PHE A 442 13.09 -14.60 16.38
CA PHE A 442 12.14 -14.04 17.33
C PHE A 442 11.09 -15.06 17.76
N PRO A 443 10.46 -14.90 18.95
CA PRO A 443 9.42 -15.80 19.40
C PRO A 443 8.16 -15.67 18.53
N ASP A 444 7.47 -16.79 18.29
CA ASP A 444 6.17 -16.80 17.62
C ASP A 444 5.19 -15.90 18.38
N GLY A 445 4.53 -15.00 17.65
CA GLY A 445 3.62 -14.02 18.20
C GLY A 445 4.24 -12.67 18.54
N ALA A 446 5.54 -12.48 18.33
CA ALA A 446 6.12 -11.14 18.36
C ALA A 446 5.48 -10.25 17.30
N SER A 447 5.28 -8.97 17.62
CA SER A 447 4.81 -7.98 16.66
C SER A 447 5.96 -7.37 15.86
N GLY A 448 5.67 -6.85 14.66
CA GLY A 448 6.68 -6.14 13.89
C GLY A 448 7.23 -4.88 14.58
N THR A 449 6.44 -4.23 15.46
CA THR A 449 6.93 -3.11 16.29
C THR A 449 8.11 -3.51 17.16
N GLN A 450 8.16 -4.75 17.66
CA GLN A 450 9.26 -5.24 18.47
C GLN A 450 10.54 -5.44 17.65
N LEU A 451 10.43 -5.71 16.35
CA LEU A 451 11.56 -5.98 15.46
C LEU A 451 12.06 -4.74 14.71
N ASP A 452 11.24 -3.71 14.55
CA ASP A 452 11.54 -2.50 13.79
C ASP A 452 12.85 -1.82 14.23
N ALA A 453 13.15 -1.83 15.53
CA ALA A 453 14.38 -1.26 16.07
C ALA A 453 15.66 -1.92 15.52
N LEU A 454 15.60 -3.19 15.08
CA LEU A 454 16.77 -3.88 14.50
C LEU A 454 17.21 -3.21 13.19
N ALA A 455 16.29 -2.79 12.37
CA ALA A 455 16.57 -2.09 11.12
C ALA A 455 17.06 -0.64 11.35
N ARG A 456 16.74 -0.02 12.50
CA ARG A 456 17.03 1.40 12.76
C ARG A 456 18.25 1.64 13.66
N GLU A 457 18.65 0.67 14.44
CA GLU A 457 19.60 0.84 15.54
C GLU A 457 20.94 1.44 15.09
N CYS A 458 21.49 0.97 13.97
CA CYS A 458 22.73 1.50 13.41
C CYS A 458 22.61 2.97 12.98
N MET A 459 21.45 3.39 12.49
CA MET A 459 21.16 4.77 12.09
C MET A 459 20.95 5.67 13.32
N TRP A 460 20.24 5.19 14.34
CA TRP A 460 20.00 5.94 15.58
C TRP A 460 21.28 6.27 16.34
N ARG A 461 22.28 5.40 16.28
CA ARG A 461 23.62 5.69 16.87
C ARG A 461 24.26 6.96 16.32
N GLU A 462 23.91 7.32 15.08
CA GLU A 462 24.39 8.52 14.40
C GLU A 462 23.37 9.66 14.39
N GLY A 463 22.23 9.50 15.09
CA GLY A 463 21.17 10.50 15.13
C GLY A 463 20.35 10.59 13.85
N LEU A 464 20.40 9.55 12.99
CA LEU A 464 19.66 9.45 11.74
C LEU A 464 18.42 8.58 11.93
N ASN A 465 17.36 8.86 11.17
CA ASN A 465 16.12 8.09 11.23
C ASN A 465 15.34 8.25 9.92
N PHE A 466 14.44 7.30 9.65
CA PHE A 466 13.40 7.42 8.62
C PHE A 466 12.01 7.33 9.27
N LEU A 467 11.01 7.94 8.62
CA LEU A 467 9.68 8.17 9.22
C LEU A 467 8.58 7.29 8.62
N HIS A 468 8.89 6.44 7.65
CA HIS A 468 7.95 5.44 7.13
C HIS A 468 8.08 4.10 7.87
N GLY A 469 7.20 3.14 7.59
CA GLY A 469 7.32 1.77 8.10
C GLY A 469 8.56 1.07 7.52
N THR A 470 9.13 0.13 8.26
CA THR A 470 10.25 -0.69 7.78
C THR A 470 9.77 -1.86 6.92
N GLY A 471 8.49 -2.21 6.99
CA GLY A 471 7.93 -3.27 6.17
C GLY A 471 6.45 -3.52 6.42
N HIS A 472 5.82 -4.18 5.46
CA HIS A 472 4.40 -4.53 5.41
C HIS A 472 4.22 -5.92 4.81
N GLY A 473 3.05 -6.53 5.01
CA GLY A 473 2.68 -7.76 4.30
C GLY A 473 2.54 -7.52 2.79
N VAL A 474 2.71 -8.58 2.00
CA VAL A 474 2.54 -8.55 0.54
C VAL A 474 1.48 -9.57 0.14
N GLY A 475 0.51 -9.17 -0.67
CA GLY A 475 -0.54 -10.05 -1.17
C GLY A 475 -0.02 -11.11 -2.15
N SER A 476 -0.82 -12.15 -2.40
CA SER A 476 -0.56 -13.12 -3.46
C SER A 476 -1.48 -12.86 -4.64
N TYR A 477 -0.97 -12.16 -5.65
CA TYR A 477 -1.76 -11.58 -6.73
C TYR A 477 -2.94 -10.77 -6.15
N LEU A 478 -2.60 -9.89 -5.22
CA LEU A 478 -3.47 -8.95 -4.51
C LEU A 478 -2.68 -7.66 -4.21
N ASN A 479 -3.19 -6.82 -3.31
CA ASN A 479 -2.55 -5.57 -2.95
C ASN A 479 -1.10 -5.77 -2.52
N VAL A 480 -0.19 -4.96 -3.01
CA VAL A 480 1.21 -4.96 -2.59
C VAL A 480 1.33 -4.66 -1.10
N HIS A 481 0.56 -3.69 -0.60
CA HIS A 481 0.43 -3.43 0.83
C HIS A 481 -0.69 -4.28 1.43
N GLU A 482 -0.33 -5.27 2.22
CA GLU A 482 -1.27 -6.16 2.88
C GLU A 482 -1.09 -6.12 4.40
N GLY A 483 -2.18 -5.92 5.12
CA GLY A 483 -2.23 -6.03 6.58
C GLY A 483 -2.62 -7.45 7.05
N PRO A 484 -2.79 -7.63 8.37
CA PRO A 484 -2.77 -6.61 9.43
C PRO A 484 -1.40 -6.33 10.05
N HIS A 485 -0.38 -7.14 9.74
CA HIS A 485 0.96 -7.03 10.31
C HIS A 485 1.83 -6.02 9.55
N GLN A 486 2.67 -5.31 10.29
CA GLN A 486 3.65 -4.37 9.75
C GLN A 486 4.87 -4.32 10.66
N VAL A 487 6.05 -4.07 10.09
CA VAL A 487 7.26 -3.73 10.84
C VAL A 487 7.40 -2.21 10.84
N ARG A 488 7.14 -1.58 12.01
CA ARG A 488 7.14 -0.11 12.12
C ARG A 488 7.27 0.36 13.57
N MET A 489 7.67 1.62 13.75
CA MET A 489 7.85 2.22 15.08
C MET A 489 6.54 2.34 15.87
N GLU A 490 5.45 2.67 15.19
CA GLU A 490 4.15 2.81 15.84
C GLU A 490 3.63 1.45 16.27
N TYR A 491 2.98 1.43 17.43
CA TYR A 491 2.45 0.20 17.98
C TYR A 491 1.43 -0.48 17.06
N MET A 492 1.79 -1.66 16.57
CA MET A 492 0.95 -2.55 15.78
C MET A 492 0.85 -3.90 16.51
N PRO A 493 -0.32 -4.23 17.08
CA PRO A 493 -0.47 -5.43 17.92
C PRO A 493 -0.51 -6.74 17.13
N ALA A 494 -0.70 -6.69 15.80
CA ALA A 494 -0.81 -7.88 14.97
C ALA A 494 0.47 -8.73 15.05
N PRO A 495 0.36 -10.01 15.47
CA PRO A 495 1.51 -10.88 15.62
C PRO A 495 2.04 -11.33 14.27
N LEU A 496 3.35 -11.47 14.17
CA LEU A 496 4.01 -12.16 13.06
C LEU A 496 3.87 -13.69 13.24
N ARG A 497 3.56 -14.39 12.15
CA ARG A 497 3.34 -15.84 12.13
C ARG A 497 4.10 -16.49 10.97
N ALA A 498 4.47 -17.76 11.13
CA ALA A 498 4.97 -18.55 10.00
C ALA A 498 3.94 -18.59 8.87
N GLY A 499 4.41 -18.47 7.62
CA GLY A 499 3.58 -18.38 6.42
C GLY A 499 3.15 -16.97 6.05
N MET A 500 3.49 -15.94 6.83
CA MET A 500 3.31 -14.55 6.45
C MET A 500 4.48 -14.06 5.60
N THR A 501 4.19 -13.16 4.64
CA THR A 501 5.21 -12.38 3.92
C THR A 501 5.34 -11.01 4.57
N VAL A 502 6.52 -10.42 4.50
CA VAL A 502 6.76 -9.05 4.98
C VAL A 502 7.89 -8.43 4.18
N THR A 503 7.81 -7.13 3.85
CA THR A 503 8.94 -6.39 3.27
C THR A 503 9.93 -5.98 4.36
N ASP A 504 11.17 -5.73 3.96
CA ASP A 504 12.24 -5.17 4.76
C ASP A 504 12.89 -4.05 3.95
N GLU A 505 12.46 -2.81 4.20
CA GLU A 505 12.72 -1.64 3.35
C GLU A 505 13.23 -0.41 4.12
N PRO A 506 14.25 -0.53 4.98
CA PRO A 506 14.80 0.64 5.64
C PRO A 506 15.37 1.64 4.62
N GLY A 507 15.34 2.93 4.96
CA GLY A 507 15.86 3.96 4.08
C GLY A 507 16.41 5.16 4.82
N LEU A 508 17.18 6.01 4.13
CA LEU A 508 17.60 7.33 4.60
C LEU A 508 17.47 8.34 3.46
N TYR A 509 16.92 9.51 3.75
CA TYR A 509 16.51 10.48 2.76
C TYR A 509 17.05 11.87 3.13
N LEU A 510 17.99 12.37 2.32
CA LEU A 510 18.62 13.68 2.50
C LEU A 510 18.00 14.66 1.51
N ALA A 511 17.02 15.43 1.98
CA ALA A 511 16.26 16.36 1.15
C ALA A 511 17.17 17.27 0.29
N GLY A 512 16.89 17.36 -1.01
CA GLY A 512 17.67 18.12 -1.97
C GLY A 512 19.04 17.50 -2.35
N LYS A 513 19.38 16.31 -1.82
CA LYS A 513 20.63 15.60 -2.13
C LYS A 513 20.36 14.25 -2.80
N PHE A 514 19.98 13.24 -2.03
CA PHE A 514 19.70 11.87 -2.48
C PHE A 514 18.93 11.08 -1.44
N GLY A 515 18.37 9.95 -1.85
CA GLY A 515 17.80 8.93 -0.96
C GLY A 515 18.43 7.57 -1.18
N VAL A 516 18.37 6.73 -0.14
CA VAL A 516 18.76 5.32 -0.19
C VAL A 516 17.66 4.49 0.45
N ARG A 517 17.18 3.46 -0.25
CA ARG A 517 16.34 2.37 0.27
C ARG A 517 16.85 1.06 -0.31
N ILE A 518 16.91 0.03 0.50
CA ILE A 518 17.24 -1.34 0.09
C ILE A 518 16.13 -2.22 0.63
N GLU A 519 15.53 -3.01 -0.24
CA GLU A 519 14.35 -3.78 0.10
C GLU A 519 14.36 -5.18 -0.48
N ASN A 520 13.95 -6.14 0.35
CA ASN A 520 13.54 -7.47 -0.04
C ASN A 520 12.15 -7.80 0.52
N THR A 521 11.41 -8.64 -0.17
CA THR A 521 10.26 -9.36 0.38
C THR A 521 10.73 -10.63 1.07
N LEU A 522 10.29 -10.85 2.30
CA LEU A 522 10.69 -11.96 3.17
C LEU A 522 9.51 -12.90 3.44
N LEU A 523 9.77 -14.18 3.62
CA LEU A 523 8.85 -15.17 4.15
C LEU A 523 9.19 -15.47 5.60
N ILE A 524 8.21 -15.41 6.49
CA ILE A 524 8.37 -15.81 7.89
C ILE A 524 8.20 -17.33 7.98
N LYS A 525 9.19 -17.99 8.57
CA LYS A 525 9.26 -19.46 8.68
C LYS A 525 9.55 -19.88 10.11
N ASP A 526 9.22 -21.14 10.41
CA ASP A 526 9.65 -21.79 11.63
C ASP A 526 11.18 -21.86 11.70
N TYR A 527 11.74 -21.58 12.87
CA TYR A 527 13.19 -21.68 13.13
C TYR A 527 13.51 -22.84 14.06
N MET A 528 13.03 -22.79 15.29
CA MET A 528 13.22 -23.86 16.27
C MET A 528 12.11 -23.84 17.34
N GLU A 529 11.99 -24.93 18.07
CA GLU A 529 11.17 -25.02 19.26
C GLU A 529 12.03 -25.44 20.46
N THR A 530 11.84 -24.78 21.59
CA THR A 530 12.59 -25.00 22.83
C THR A 530 11.64 -25.02 24.02
N GLU A 531 12.16 -25.23 25.23
CA GLU A 531 11.38 -25.08 26.48
C GLU A 531 10.81 -23.67 26.68
N PHE A 532 11.34 -22.65 25.97
CA PHE A 532 10.85 -21.26 25.97
C PHE A 532 9.81 -20.99 24.90
N GLY A 533 9.42 -21.98 24.10
CA GLY A 533 8.43 -21.89 23.04
C GLY A 533 8.99 -21.97 21.64
N LYS A 534 8.12 -21.65 20.68
CA LYS A 534 8.42 -21.65 19.26
C LYS A 534 9.07 -20.34 18.82
N PHE A 535 10.11 -20.44 17.99
CA PHE A 535 10.81 -19.30 17.39
C PHE A 535 10.69 -19.32 15.89
N LEU A 536 10.66 -18.12 15.32
CA LEU A 536 10.54 -17.86 13.88
C LEU A 536 11.81 -17.19 13.35
N GLN A 537 11.96 -17.22 12.03
CA GLN A 537 13.00 -16.55 11.27
C GLN A 537 12.42 -15.95 9.99
N MET A 538 13.19 -15.08 9.37
CA MET A 538 12.92 -14.54 8.05
C MET A 538 13.79 -15.21 6.99
N GLU A 539 13.24 -15.41 5.79
CA GLU A 539 13.95 -15.93 4.62
C GLU A 539 13.66 -15.01 3.44
N SER A 540 14.69 -14.51 2.79
CA SER A 540 14.55 -13.64 1.63
C SER A 540 13.93 -14.40 0.46
N LEU A 541 12.87 -13.83 -0.11
CA LEU A 541 12.23 -14.32 -1.35
C LEU A 541 12.77 -13.59 -2.56
N THR A 542 13.13 -12.32 -2.42
CA THR A 542 13.61 -11.46 -3.50
C THR A 542 14.95 -11.95 -4.04
N LEU A 543 15.05 -12.09 -5.35
CA LEU A 543 16.24 -12.55 -6.06
C LEU A 543 16.78 -11.41 -6.94
N CYS A 544 17.62 -10.55 -6.38
CA CYS A 544 18.25 -9.45 -7.12
C CYS A 544 19.56 -9.06 -6.44
N PRO A 545 20.67 -8.86 -7.16
CA PRO A 545 21.91 -8.42 -6.53
C PRO A 545 21.73 -7.04 -5.85
N ILE A 546 22.38 -6.89 -4.72
CA ILE A 546 22.55 -5.59 -4.03
C ILE A 546 23.83 -4.96 -4.61
N ASP A 547 23.76 -3.67 -4.99
CA ASP A 547 24.92 -2.98 -5.56
C ASP A 547 26.04 -2.88 -4.53
N THR A 548 27.21 -3.41 -4.89
CA THR A 548 28.38 -3.45 -4.00
C THR A 548 29.34 -2.28 -4.17
N ALA A 549 29.16 -1.48 -5.25
CA ALA A 549 30.05 -0.35 -5.53
C ALA A 549 30.03 0.74 -4.44
N PRO A 550 28.88 1.07 -3.83
CA PRO A 550 28.81 2.09 -2.80
C PRO A 550 29.02 1.55 -1.36
N ILE A 551 29.38 0.28 -1.18
CA ILE A 551 29.57 -0.29 0.18
C ILE A 551 30.91 0.14 0.74
N ASP A 552 30.90 0.68 1.97
CA ASP A 552 32.07 0.80 2.84
C ASP A 552 32.18 -0.51 3.66
N VAL A 553 33.05 -1.41 3.20
CA VAL A 553 33.18 -2.76 3.77
C VAL A 553 33.68 -2.71 5.24
N ASP A 554 34.46 -1.69 5.60
CA ASP A 554 34.99 -1.54 6.96
C ASP A 554 33.89 -1.24 7.99
N MET A 555 32.73 -0.80 7.56
CA MET A 555 31.54 -0.59 8.41
C MET A 555 30.76 -1.89 8.70
N LEU A 556 30.94 -2.93 7.88
CA LEU A 556 30.19 -4.18 8.02
C LEU A 556 30.75 -5.07 9.13
N LEU A 557 29.87 -5.65 9.92
CA LEU A 557 30.22 -6.72 10.83
C LEU A 557 30.49 -8.03 10.04
N PRO A 558 31.31 -8.94 10.57
CA PRO A 558 31.59 -10.22 9.90
C PRO A 558 30.32 -11.01 9.53
N GLU A 559 29.30 -10.99 10.39
CA GLU A 559 28.02 -11.66 10.14
C GLU A 559 27.23 -10.98 9.03
N GLU A 560 27.27 -9.65 8.91
CA GLU A 560 26.61 -8.88 7.85
C GLU A 560 27.29 -9.16 6.50
N LEU A 561 28.60 -9.19 6.46
CA LEU A 561 29.37 -9.54 5.28
C LEU A 561 29.11 -10.98 4.83
N ASN A 562 29.04 -11.92 5.78
CA ASN A 562 28.69 -13.31 5.50
C ASN A 562 27.28 -13.45 4.95
N TRP A 563 26.31 -12.73 5.50
CA TRP A 563 24.94 -12.71 5.00
C TRP A 563 24.92 -12.22 3.54
N LEU A 564 25.52 -11.07 3.23
CA LEU A 564 25.55 -10.47 1.90
C LEU A 564 26.19 -11.42 0.87
N ASN A 565 27.32 -12.03 1.20
CA ASN A 565 27.99 -12.99 0.33
C ASN A 565 27.14 -14.25 0.09
N SER A 566 26.45 -14.75 1.12
CA SER A 566 25.55 -15.90 1.02
C SER A 566 24.32 -15.58 0.17
N TYR A 567 23.71 -14.42 0.38
CA TYR A 567 22.60 -13.93 -0.42
C TYR A 567 22.98 -13.79 -1.91
N HIS A 568 24.12 -13.19 -2.21
CA HIS A 568 24.63 -13.07 -3.58
C HIS A 568 24.91 -14.43 -4.22
N ALA A 569 25.44 -15.39 -3.48
CA ALA A 569 25.66 -16.76 -3.98
C ALA A 569 24.33 -17.44 -4.33
N GLU A 570 23.30 -17.26 -3.51
CA GLU A 570 21.95 -17.78 -3.76
C GLU A 570 21.30 -17.13 -4.98
N VAL A 571 21.37 -15.79 -5.08
CA VAL A 571 20.86 -15.03 -6.23
C VAL A 571 21.48 -15.53 -7.53
N TYR A 572 22.81 -15.71 -7.55
CA TYR A 572 23.50 -16.24 -8.73
C TYR A 572 23.04 -17.67 -9.05
N ALA A 573 23.01 -18.54 -8.06
CA ALA A 573 22.66 -19.96 -8.27
C ALA A 573 21.23 -20.13 -8.81
N LYS A 574 20.29 -19.33 -8.33
CA LYS A 574 18.89 -19.43 -8.72
C LYS A 574 18.59 -18.77 -10.07
N LEU A 575 19.22 -17.64 -10.40
CA LEU A 575 18.92 -16.87 -11.60
C LEU A 575 19.74 -17.31 -12.83
N ALA A 576 21.01 -17.68 -12.65
CA ALA A 576 21.91 -17.99 -13.77
C ALA A 576 21.34 -19.02 -14.80
N PRO A 577 20.61 -20.09 -14.39
CA PRO A 577 20.03 -21.04 -15.35
C PRO A 577 19.01 -20.45 -16.34
N TYR A 578 18.46 -19.27 -16.06
CA TYR A 578 17.40 -18.61 -16.83
C TYR A 578 17.91 -17.41 -17.66
N LEU A 579 19.23 -17.19 -17.64
CA LEU A 579 19.89 -16.04 -18.26
C LEU A 579 20.76 -16.50 -19.44
N ASP A 580 20.98 -15.62 -20.41
CA ASP A 580 21.95 -15.86 -21.47
C ASP A 580 23.40 -15.76 -20.95
N GLU A 581 24.38 -16.11 -21.78
CA GLU A 581 25.80 -16.17 -21.40
C GLU A 581 26.33 -14.79 -20.95
N GLU A 582 25.94 -13.71 -21.61
CA GLU A 582 26.38 -12.36 -21.24
C GLU A 582 25.74 -11.89 -19.94
N GLU A 583 24.46 -12.20 -19.75
CA GLU A 583 23.72 -11.93 -18.53
C GLU A 583 24.29 -12.70 -17.34
N GLN A 584 24.66 -13.97 -17.52
CA GLN A 584 25.34 -14.79 -16.51
C GLN A 584 26.70 -14.21 -16.11
N ILE A 585 27.49 -13.77 -17.09
CA ILE A 585 28.79 -13.13 -16.83
C ILE A 585 28.58 -11.83 -16.03
N TRP A 586 27.61 -11.02 -16.43
CA TRP A 586 27.27 -9.79 -15.70
C TRP A 586 26.84 -10.09 -14.26
N LEU A 587 25.89 -11.03 -14.07
CA LEU A 587 25.39 -11.42 -12.75
C LEU A 587 26.50 -11.98 -11.86
N LYS A 588 27.41 -12.82 -12.41
CA LYS A 588 28.57 -13.34 -11.69
C LYS A 588 29.49 -12.22 -11.17
N ASN A 589 29.63 -11.16 -11.94
CA ASN A 589 30.41 -9.98 -11.50
C ASN A 589 29.68 -9.17 -10.43
N ALA A 590 28.36 -8.98 -10.59
CA ALA A 590 27.53 -8.25 -9.64
C ALA A 590 27.39 -8.97 -8.28
N THR A 591 27.52 -10.32 -8.28
CA THR A 591 27.41 -11.17 -7.07
C THR A 591 28.74 -11.74 -6.60
N LYS A 592 29.87 -11.16 -7.05
CA LYS A 592 31.20 -11.63 -6.63
C LYS A 592 31.41 -11.47 -5.13
N LEU A 593 32.17 -12.40 -4.56
CA LEU A 593 32.53 -12.38 -3.14
C LEU A 593 33.22 -11.06 -2.76
N ILE A 594 32.73 -10.43 -1.73
CA ILE A 594 33.35 -9.26 -1.05
C ILE A 594 34.23 -9.80 0.08
N LYS A 595 35.43 -9.22 0.21
CA LYS A 595 36.43 -9.67 1.19
C LYS A 595 36.64 -8.59 2.24
#